data_c89f27dc247344a26f9ee02ce57c5ea6
#
_entry.id   c89f27dc247344a26f9ee02ce57c5ea6
#
_cell.length_a   1.000
_cell.length_b   1.000
_cell.length_c   1.000
_cell.angle_alpha   90.00
_cell.angle_beta   90.00
_cell.angle_gamma   90.00
#
_symmetry.space_group_name_H-M   'P 1'
#
loop_
_entity.id
_entity.type
_entity.pdbx_description
1 polymer ?
#
loop_
_entity_poly.entity_id
_entity_poly.type
_entity_poly.pdbx_seq_one_letter_code
_entity_poly.pdbx_strand_id
1 'polypeptide(L)'
;METLLKSEADPADIESDPGAGRQSPKLNDDVTIVQIPQSGPRTDTSQDANDSDELVETVLSPRQPLGRFPDDAIVTAGEFDRSIKVPGTPGSFRIGGLVQVNANYDTDNQGFQFIGTPPTIPLDGAVDDGSDQFAIHARHSRVNFDYRAPTQLGDFRTFVEFDFFGDGNQFTNDFDLRLRHAAAELGPLKIGQFWSGFVDVFSFPETADPGGPLAAPVLRNPGIYYVQGERQGSNWGIGIENPAADLGGNEEFLASESAPNVVAFAQLQRDWGHLRVAGLGVQLKSDADTDYGGGVHVSGRVQTPFTGSEKNNISFATQFGAGITHYFSSFVGSLDGLIGEDGEVESTELLGAFVGYQHFWTDRWRSTVTASFFDLDQPFGADPLSFDNAERFSLNLFYTPIDGATFGLEGIYNSLETVDGSDGEGVRIEFVGRFDF
;
A
#
# COMPACT_ATOMS: atom_id res chain seq x y z
N MET A 1 1.55 5.00 -18.67
CA MET A 1 2.59 3.99 -18.84
C MET A 1 3.39 4.17 -20.13
N GLU A 2 2.83 4.74 -21.20
CA GLU A 2 3.58 5.09 -22.42
C GLU A 2 4.63 6.20 -22.26
N THR A 3 4.54 7.05 -21.26
CA THR A 3 5.53 8.13 -21.04
C THR A 3 6.87 7.65 -20.50
N LEU A 4 6.99 6.40 -20.07
CA LEU A 4 8.24 5.78 -19.59
C LEU A 4 8.97 4.96 -20.67
N LEU A 5 8.38 4.73 -21.85
CA LEU A 5 8.97 3.94 -22.92
C LEU A 5 9.46 4.76 -24.14
N LYS A 6 9.31 6.08 -24.15
CA LYS A 6 9.75 6.95 -25.27
C LYS A 6 11.12 7.63 -25.05
N SER A 7 12.06 7.01 -24.37
CA SER A 7 13.45 7.49 -24.31
C SER A 7 14.45 6.47 -24.85
N GLU A 8 14.15 5.82 -25.97
CA GLU A 8 15.16 5.20 -26.80
C GLU A 8 15.25 5.93 -28.13
N ALA A 9 16.31 6.75 -28.26
CA ALA A 9 16.65 7.45 -29.48
C ALA A 9 17.16 6.48 -30.52
N ASP A 10 16.60 6.59 -31.74
CA ASP A 10 17.00 5.94 -32.98
C ASP A 10 18.51 6.09 -33.24
N PRO A 11 19.28 5.02 -33.53
CA PRO A 11 20.73 5.09 -33.72
C PRO A 11 21.18 5.41 -35.15
N ALA A 12 20.49 6.24 -35.88
CA ALA A 12 20.87 6.59 -37.24
C ALA A 12 20.90 8.08 -37.51
N ASP A 13 21.78 8.84 -36.86
CA ASP A 13 22.28 10.14 -37.34
C ASP A 13 23.42 10.64 -36.42
N ILE A 14 24.60 10.05 -36.56
CA ILE A 14 25.87 10.63 -36.08
C ILE A 14 26.74 10.92 -37.28
N GLU A 15 26.57 12.10 -37.84
CA GLU A 15 27.61 12.71 -38.66
C GLU A 15 28.67 13.36 -37.77
N SER A 16 29.92 12.97 -37.96
CA SER A 16 31.10 13.36 -37.21
C SER A 16 31.54 14.78 -37.56
N ASP A 17 31.54 15.67 -36.59
CA ASP A 17 32.28 16.93 -36.63
C ASP A 17 33.53 16.84 -35.70
N PRO A 18 34.77 16.91 -36.24
CA PRO A 18 35.98 16.88 -35.43
C PRO A 18 36.45 18.27 -35.05
N GLY A 19 36.07 18.74 -33.90
CA GLY A 19 36.69 19.99 -33.44
C GLY A 19 36.00 20.75 -32.29
N ALA A 20 35.79 20.17 -31.15
CA ALA A 20 35.59 20.93 -29.91
C ALA A 20 36.05 20.12 -28.71
N GLY A 21 37.20 20.53 -28.14
CA GLY A 21 37.73 19.95 -26.93
C GLY A 21 36.81 20.17 -25.75
N ARG A 22 36.22 19.09 -25.24
CA ARG A 22 35.51 19.05 -23.95
C ARG A 22 36.54 18.98 -22.83
N GLN A 23 36.67 20.02 -22.08
CA GLN A 23 37.33 20.00 -20.77
C GLN A 23 36.44 19.22 -19.80
N SER A 24 36.99 18.17 -19.21
CA SER A 24 36.40 17.42 -18.09
C SER A 24 36.24 18.36 -16.88
N PRO A 25 35.13 18.29 -16.13
CA PRO A 25 35.02 19.01 -14.88
C PRO A 25 36.03 18.45 -13.88
N LYS A 26 36.87 19.36 -13.29
CA LYS A 26 37.77 19.02 -12.20
C LYS A 26 36.92 18.61 -10.98
N LEU A 27 37.12 17.40 -10.45
CA LEU A 27 36.69 17.04 -9.12
C LEU A 27 37.32 18.00 -8.12
N ASN A 28 36.49 18.59 -7.26
CA ASN A 28 36.95 19.29 -6.08
C ASN A 28 37.46 18.25 -5.06
N ASP A 29 38.77 18.34 -4.76
CA ASP A 29 39.42 17.57 -3.69
C ASP A 29 39.10 18.21 -2.32
N ASP A 30 37.93 17.96 -1.76
CA ASP A 30 37.61 18.22 -0.36
C ASP A 30 36.73 17.07 0.20
N VAL A 31 37.30 15.87 0.20
CA VAL A 31 36.80 14.78 1.02
C VAL A 31 37.66 14.69 2.28
N THR A 32 37.18 15.26 3.36
CA THR A 32 37.81 15.09 4.68
C THR A 32 37.57 13.63 5.13
N ILE A 33 38.59 12.80 4.97
CA ILE A 33 38.59 11.43 5.51
C ILE A 33 38.76 11.54 7.01
N VAL A 34 37.71 11.26 7.78
CA VAL A 34 37.83 11.07 9.22
C VAL A 34 38.61 9.77 9.47
N GLN A 35 39.89 9.89 9.84
CA GLN A 35 40.70 8.77 10.26
C GLN A 35 40.14 8.21 11.60
N ILE A 36 39.72 6.99 11.60
CA ILE A 36 39.43 6.19 12.81
C ILE A 36 40.81 5.91 13.48
N PRO A 37 41.02 6.21 14.77
CA PRO A 37 42.29 5.94 15.44
C PRO A 37 42.58 4.44 15.44
N GLN A 38 43.70 4.03 14.90
CA GLN A 38 44.24 2.69 15.05
C GLN A 38 44.67 2.49 16.50
N SER A 39 44.10 1.50 17.16
CA SER A 39 44.53 1.06 18.49
C SER A 39 45.98 0.54 18.44
N GLY A 40 46.82 1.06 19.31
CA GLY A 40 48.23 0.63 19.52
C GLY A 40 48.33 -0.82 20.05
N PRO A 41 49.56 -1.39 20.15
CA PRO A 41 49.77 -2.81 20.34
C PRO A 41 49.29 -3.27 21.72
N ARG A 42 48.47 -4.33 21.72
CA ARG A 42 48.09 -5.05 22.93
C ARG A 42 49.27 -5.77 23.53
N THR A 43 49.57 -5.47 24.76
CA THR A 43 50.41 -6.32 25.62
C THR A 43 49.57 -7.50 26.12
N ASP A 44 50.10 -8.68 25.89
CA ASP A 44 49.60 -9.97 26.28
C ASP A 44 49.50 -10.09 27.84
N THR A 45 48.27 -10.22 28.38
CA THR A 45 48.05 -10.82 29.70
C THR A 45 46.81 -11.68 29.62
N SER A 46 47.07 -12.97 29.68
CA SER A 46 46.09 -14.04 29.88
C SER A 46 45.30 -13.81 31.15
N GLN A 47 43.96 -13.61 31.01
CA GLN A 47 42.92 -14.09 31.93
C GLN A 47 41.56 -13.58 31.49
N ASP A 48 40.58 -14.54 31.52
CA ASP A 48 39.16 -14.38 31.48
C ASP A 48 38.45 -14.61 30.12
N ALA A 49 38.31 -15.90 29.83
CA ALA A 49 37.33 -16.46 28.94
C ALA A 49 35.95 -16.51 29.66
N ASN A 50 35.28 -15.36 29.84
CA ASN A 50 33.90 -15.33 30.36
C ASN A 50 33.07 -14.13 29.91
N ASP A 51 33.56 -13.33 28.92
CA ASP A 51 32.91 -12.08 28.57
C ASP A 51 32.00 -12.19 27.30
N SER A 52 31.94 -13.39 26.68
CA SER A 52 31.09 -13.61 25.51
C SER A 52 29.64 -13.98 25.84
N ASP A 53 29.39 -14.52 27.03
CA ASP A 53 28.02 -14.89 27.43
C ASP A 53 27.23 -13.71 27.98
N GLU A 54 27.87 -12.68 28.53
CA GLU A 54 27.21 -11.50 29.08
C GLU A 54 26.66 -10.57 27.99
N LEU A 55 27.31 -10.50 26.82
CA LEU A 55 26.84 -9.71 25.67
C LEU A 55 25.62 -10.35 24.97
N VAL A 56 25.52 -11.67 24.98
CA VAL A 56 24.39 -12.38 24.39
C VAL A 56 23.16 -12.31 25.30
N GLU A 57 23.34 -12.33 26.61
CA GLU A 57 22.24 -12.19 27.57
C GLU A 57 21.64 -10.80 27.57
N THR A 58 22.44 -9.75 27.31
CA THR A 58 21.94 -8.37 27.24
C THR A 58 21.08 -8.10 25.98
N VAL A 59 21.33 -8.82 24.89
CA VAL A 59 20.56 -8.68 23.64
C VAL A 59 19.22 -9.44 23.69
N LEU A 60 19.15 -10.51 24.51
CA LEU A 60 17.96 -11.38 24.61
C LEU A 60 17.12 -11.14 25.87
N SER A 61 17.53 -10.24 26.74
CA SER A 61 16.71 -9.86 27.90
C SER A 61 15.39 -9.28 27.41
N PRO A 62 14.22 -9.78 27.90
CA PRO A 62 12.94 -9.18 27.58
C PRO A 62 13.01 -7.70 27.97
N ARG A 63 12.75 -6.81 27.02
CA ARG A 63 12.64 -5.37 27.32
C ARG A 63 11.67 -5.24 28.48
N GLN A 64 12.15 -4.75 29.62
CA GLN A 64 11.24 -4.33 30.68
C GLN A 64 10.24 -3.37 30.04
N PRO A 65 8.94 -3.46 30.36
CA PRO A 65 7.98 -2.45 29.92
C PRO A 65 8.58 -1.10 30.29
N LEU A 66 8.60 -0.19 29.31
CA LEU A 66 9.11 1.17 29.50
C LEU A 66 8.51 1.71 30.79
N GLY A 67 9.34 1.78 31.82
CA GLY A 67 8.92 2.09 33.17
C GLY A 67 8.22 3.45 33.18
N ARG A 68 7.31 3.64 34.12
CA ARG A 68 6.71 4.93 34.43
C ARG A 68 7.84 5.97 34.50
N PHE A 69 7.77 7.01 33.67
CA PHE A 69 8.71 8.12 33.77
C PHE A 69 8.71 8.64 35.20
N PRO A 70 9.86 8.93 35.81
CA PRO A 70 9.90 9.58 37.13
C PRO A 70 9.08 10.88 37.12
N ASP A 71 8.49 11.23 38.25
CA ASP A 71 7.63 12.44 38.37
C ASP A 71 8.35 13.75 38.05
N ASP A 72 9.70 13.74 38.06
CA ASP A 72 10.61 14.84 37.70
C ASP A 72 11.09 14.77 36.23
N ALA A 73 10.62 13.77 35.43
CA ALA A 73 11.00 13.66 34.04
C ALA A 73 10.47 14.85 33.21
N ILE A 74 11.33 15.38 32.34
CA ILE A 74 10.95 16.44 31.38
C ILE A 74 9.87 15.97 30.41
N VAL A 75 9.80 14.67 30.16
CA VAL A 75 8.83 14.02 29.28
C VAL A 75 7.82 13.25 30.13
N THR A 76 6.52 13.58 30.02
CA THR A 76 5.43 12.90 30.71
C THR A 76 4.61 12.08 29.72
N ALA A 77 3.99 10.98 30.21
CA ALA A 77 3.07 10.17 29.41
C ALA A 77 1.90 11.02 28.88
N GLY A 78 1.54 10.80 27.63
CA GLY A 78 0.41 11.45 26.99
C GLY A 78 -0.93 10.78 27.29
N GLU A 79 -2.00 11.27 26.67
CA GLU A 79 -3.39 10.85 26.92
C GLU A 79 -3.78 9.58 26.12
N PHE A 80 -2.96 9.12 25.21
CA PHE A 80 -3.20 7.88 24.43
C PHE A 80 -1.95 7.00 24.38
N ASP A 81 -2.14 5.75 24.02
CA ASP A 81 -1.11 4.72 24.11
C ASP A 81 0.20 5.11 23.38
N ARG A 82 1.34 4.92 24.09
CA ARG A 82 2.71 5.23 23.62
C ARG A 82 2.91 6.70 23.21
N SER A 83 2.07 7.62 23.69
CA SER A 83 2.21 9.07 23.43
C SER A 83 2.94 9.78 24.58
N ILE A 84 3.48 10.95 24.26
CA ILE A 84 4.07 11.89 25.20
C ILE A 84 3.24 13.16 25.25
N LYS A 85 3.16 13.80 26.40
CA LYS A 85 2.51 15.11 26.57
C LYS A 85 3.34 16.18 25.88
N VAL A 86 2.68 17.06 25.10
CA VAL A 86 3.37 18.22 24.50
C VAL A 86 3.35 19.37 25.49
N PRO A 87 4.51 19.81 26.04
CA PRO A 87 4.56 20.86 27.06
C PRO A 87 3.85 22.14 26.61
N GLY A 88 3.07 22.75 27.52
CA GLY A 88 2.36 24.00 27.25
C GLY A 88 1.11 23.88 26.37
N THR A 89 0.70 22.66 26.02
CA THR A 89 -0.50 22.40 25.22
C THR A 89 -1.40 21.35 25.90
N PRO A 90 -2.69 21.26 25.56
CA PRO A 90 -3.55 20.14 25.99
C PRO A 90 -3.26 18.84 25.24
N GLY A 91 -2.36 18.86 24.27
CA GLY A 91 -2.17 17.77 23.33
C GLY A 91 -1.13 16.75 23.74
N SER A 92 -1.20 15.60 23.09
CA SER A 92 -0.25 14.50 23.18
C SER A 92 0.21 14.09 21.79
N PHE A 93 1.46 13.63 21.70
CA PHE A 93 2.12 13.31 20.43
C PHE A 93 2.74 11.92 20.49
N ARG A 94 2.66 11.17 19.40
CA ARG A 94 3.31 9.87 19.24
C ARG A 94 4.06 9.80 17.92
N ILE A 95 5.26 9.24 17.97
CA ILE A 95 5.96 8.68 16.82
C ILE A 95 5.72 7.18 16.84
N GLY A 96 5.36 6.62 15.71
CA GLY A 96 5.16 5.18 15.54
C GLY A 96 5.54 4.75 14.15
N GLY A 97 5.47 3.47 13.91
CA GLY A 97 5.80 2.92 12.60
C GLY A 97 6.09 1.44 12.64
N LEU A 98 6.71 0.97 11.59
CA LEU A 98 7.18 -0.39 11.47
C LEU A 98 8.43 -0.46 10.58
N VAL A 99 9.30 -1.42 10.88
CA VAL A 99 10.34 -1.88 9.95
C VAL A 99 9.85 -3.19 9.36
N GLN A 100 9.81 -3.28 8.03
CA GLN A 100 9.35 -4.47 7.33
C GLN A 100 10.31 -4.84 6.20
N VAL A 101 10.65 -6.11 6.13
CA VAL A 101 11.40 -6.72 5.02
C VAL A 101 10.51 -7.75 4.37
N ASN A 102 10.39 -7.66 3.05
CA ASN A 102 9.76 -8.66 2.22
C ASN A 102 10.82 -9.33 1.35
N ALA A 103 10.71 -10.65 1.17
CA ALA A 103 11.53 -11.43 0.25
C ALA A 103 10.58 -12.29 -0.59
N ASN A 104 10.59 -12.13 -1.90
CA ASN A 104 9.72 -12.84 -2.80
C ASN A 104 10.50 -13.57 -3.89
N TYR A 105 9.95 -14.70 -4.30
CA TYR A 105 10.37 -15.49 -5.45
C TYR A 105 9.16 -15.72 -6.34
N ASP A 106 9.27 -15.32 -7.59
CA ASP A 106 8.27 -15.49 -8.63
C ASP A 106 8.74 -16.53 -9.64
N THR A 107 7.86 -17.46 -10.05
CA THR A 107 8.17 -18.45 -11.11
C THR A 107 8.10 -17.81 -12.48
N ASP A 108 7.34 -16.71 -12.61
CA ASP A 108 7.26 -15.90 -13.82
C ASP A 108 7.54 -14.45 -13.41
N ASN A 109 8.37 -13.77 -14.21
CA ASN A 109 8.74 -12.39 -13.92
C ASN A 109 7.49 -11.49 -13.95
N GLN A 110 6.89 -11.26 -12.80
CA GLN A 110 5.67 -10.46 -12.68
C GLN A 110 5.94 -8.94 -12.80
N GLY A 111 7.07 -8.54 -13.38
CA GLY A 111 7.43 -7.15 -13.68
C GLY A 111 7.53 -6.22 -12.45
N PHE A 112 6.77 -6.47 -11.42
CA PHE A 112 6.73 -5.69 -10.18
C PHE A 112 7.35 -6.49 -9.03
N GLN A 113 8.63 -6.25 -8.74
CA GLN A 113 9.39 -6.97 -7.71
C GLN A 113 8.83 -6.79 -6.29
N PHE A 114 7.98 -5.80 -6.05
CA PHE A 114 7.62 -5.34 -4.70
C PHE A 114 6.19 -5.68 -4.27
N ILE A 115 5.33 -5.99 -5.22
CA ILE A 115 3.91 -6.30 -5.03
C ILE A 115 3.52 -7.27 -6.15
N GLY A 116 2.87 -8.39 -5.81
CA GLY A 116 2.29 -9.27 -6.83
C GLY A 116 1.08 -8.60 -7.47
N THR A 117 1.12 -8.37 -8.78
CA THR A 117 0.00 -7.78 -9.51
C THR A 117 -0.23 -8.49 -10.85
N PRO A 118 -1.44 -9.05 -11.08
CA PRO A 118 -1.73 -9.80 -12.29
C PRO A 118 -1.41 -9.08 -13.60
N PRO A 119 -1.70 -7.78 -13.79
CA PRO A 119 -1.43 -7.09 -15.06
C PRO A 119 0.05 -7.03 -15.46
N THR A 120 0.96 -7.44 -14.60
CA THR A 120 2.39 -7.50 -14.89
C THR A 120 2.92 -8.93 -15.07
N ILE A 121 2.05 -9.93 -15.03
CA ILE A 121 2.41 -11.32 -15.35
C ILE A 121 2.66 -11.40 -16.85
N PRO A 122 3.77 -12.03 -17.31
CA PRO A 122 3.98 -12.28 -18.72
C PRO A 122 2.85 -13.13 -19.31
N LEU A 123 2.43 -12.80 -20.52
CA LEU A 123 1.49 -13.64 -21.26
C LEU A 123 2.21 -14.88 -21.79
N ASP A 124 1.50 -15.98 -21.92
CA ASP A 124 2.01 -17.25 -22.43
C ASP A 124 2.70 -17.08 -23.80
N GLY A 125 3.96 -17.50 -23.85
CA GLY A 125 4.79 -17.34 -25.05
C GLY A 125 5.46 -16.00 -25.23
N ALA A 126 5.32 -15.05 -24.27
CA ALA A 126 6.11 -13.82 -24.24
C ALA A 126 7.60 -14.11 -24.00
N VAL A 127 8.48 -13.13 -24.28
CA VAL A 127 9.95 -13.31 -24.16
C VAL A 127 10.40 -13.60 -22.72
N ASP A 128 9.68 -13.07 -21.74
CA ASP A 128 9.93 -13.18 -20.31
C ASP A 128 9.06 -14.23 -19.60
N ASP A 129 8.20 -14.93 -20.36
CA ASP A 129 7.44 -16.08 -19.88
C ASP A 129 8.39 -17.18 -19.35
N GLY A 130 8.09 -17.74 -18.18
CA GLY A 130 8.91 -18.73 -17.49
C GLY A 130 10.21 -18.17 -16.89
N SER A 131 10.36 -16.87 -16.75
CA SER A 131 11.54 -16.22 -16.16
C SER A 131 11.39 -16.09 -14.65
N ASP A 132 12.20 -16.84 -13.90
CA ASP A 132 12.23 -16.73 -12.43
C ASP A 132 12.77 -15.37 -11.97
N GLN A 133 12.19 -14.84 -10.89
CA GLN A 133 12.65 -13.62 -10.27
C GLN A 133 12.72 -13.75 -8.74
N PHE A 134 13.78 -13.18 -8.14
CA PHE A 134 13.92 -13.07 -6.69
C PHE A 134 14.22 -11.63 -6.30
N ALA A 135 13.53 -11.13 -5.26
CA ALA A 135 13.77 -9.81 -4.71
C ALA A 135 13.71 -9.81 -3.18
N ILE A 136 14.50 -8.92 -2.57
CA ILE A 136 14.39 -8.57 -1.15
C ILE A 136 14.35 -7.04 -1.06
N HIS A 137 13.41 -6.50 -0.29
CA HIS A 137 13.30 -5.07 -0.10
C HIS A 137 12.71 -4.70 1.27
N ALA A 138 12.92 -3.43 1.69
CA ALA A 138 12.38 -2.88 2.93
C ALA A 138 11.40 -1.70 2.68
N ARG A 139 10.88 -1.52 1.47
CA ARG A 139 10.08 -0.36 1.05
C ARG A 139 8.76 -0.21 1.81
N HIS A 140 8.24 -1.30 2.40
CA HIS A 140 7.03 -1.27 3.23
C HIS A 140 7.24 -0.73 4.65
N SER A 141 8.50 -0.49 5.05
CA SER A 141 8.79 0.21 6.31
C SER A 141 8.10 1.57 6.35
N ARG A 142 7.59 1.95 7.52
CA ARG A 142 6.76 3.16 7.69
C ARG A 142 7.18 3.93 8.92
N VAL A 143 6.97 5.25 8.85
CA VAL A 143 7.02 6.14 9.99
C VAL A 143 5.75 6.97 10.03
N ASN A 144 5.17 7.17 11.21
CA ASN A 144 4.00 8.01 11.38
C ASN A 144 4.11 8.92 12.60
N PHE A 145 3.35 10.01 12.53
CA PHE A 145 3.21 11.04 13.55
C PHE A 145 1.73 11.23 13.86
N ASP A 146 1.32 11.08 15.12
CA ASP A 146 -0.07 11.21 15.59
C ASP A 146 -0.11 12.23 16.73
N TYR A 147 -0.72 13.39 16.49
CA TYR A 147 -1.00 14.40 17.51
C TYR A 147 -2.49 14.45 17.80
N ARG A 148 -2.86 14.47 19.08
CA ARG A 148 -4.25 14.56 19.53
C ARG A 148 -4.38 15.55 20.66
N ALA A 149 -5.48 16.34 20.62
CA ALA A 149 -5.82 17.29 21.66
C ALA A 149 -7.34 17.41 21.80
N PRO A 150 -7.89 17.45 23.03
CA PRO A 150 -9.29 17.77 23.24
C PRO A 150 -9.55 19.24 22.92
N THR A 151 -10.69 19.56 22.27
CA THR A 151 -11.12 20.92 21.98
C THR A 151 -12.59 21.10 22.29
N GLN A 152 -13.07 22.36 22.29
CA GLN A 152 -14.49 22.64 22.46
C GLN A 152 -15.38 22.20 21.29
N LEU A 153 -14.78 21.95 20.12
CA LEU A 153 -15.45 21.47 18.90
C LEU A 153 -15.38 19.95 18.74
N GLY A 154 -14.87 19.24 19.74
CA GLY A 154 -14.59 17.81 19.71
C GLY A 154 -13.09 17.54 19.68
N ASP A 155 -12.72 16.28 19.50
CA ASP A 155 -11.33 15.88 19.43
C ASP A 155 -10.66 16.42 18.18
N PHE A 156 -9.50 17.04 18.36
CA PHE A 156 -8.60 17.41 17.28
C PHE A 156 -7.52 16.34 17.12
N ARG A 157 -7.27 15.92 15.90
CA ARG A 157 -6.19 15.00 15.57
C ARG A 157 -5.52 15.40 14.27
N THR A 158 -4.19 15.27 14.21
CA THR A 158 -3.45 15.23 12.95
C THR A 158 -2.66 13.94 12.88
N PHE A 159 -2.65 13.35 11.68
CA PHE A 159 -1.94 12.10 11.42
C PHE A 159 -1.21 12.19 10.10
N VAL A 160 0.10 11.93 10.13
CA VAL A 160 0.95 11.92 8.93
C VAL A 160 1.70 10.59 8.90
N GLU A 161 1.73 9.91 7.76
CA GLU A 161 2.43 8.64 7.55
C GLU A 161 3.15 8.62 6.22
N PHE A 162 4.36 8.07 6.21
CA PHE A 162 5.19 7.86 5.03
C PHE A 162 5.65 6.40 4.94
N ASP A 163 5.89 5.93 3.71
CA ASP A 163 6.65 4.72 3.38
C ASP A 163 7.74 5.03 2.34
N PHE A 164 8.47 4.00 1.86
CA PHE A 164 9.57 4.16 0.91
C PHE A 164 9.19 3.68 -0.50
N PHE A 165 7.97 3.99 -0.94
CA PHE A 165 7.49 3.70 -2.30
C PHE A 165 7.49 4.93 -3.23
N GLY A 166 8.22 5.98 -2.89
CA GLY A 166 8.53 7.08 -3.80
C GLY A 166 9.47 6.65 -4.92
N ASP A 167 9.85 7.60 -5.75
CA ASP A 167 10.84 7.41 -6.80
C ASP A 167 12.16 6.92 -6.22
N GLY A 168 13.02 6.31 -7.05
CA GLY A 168 14.29 5.84 -6.55
C GLY A 168 15.02 4.92 -7.51
N ASN A 169 16.14 4.38 -7.04
CA ASN A 169 17.02 3.52 -7.80
C ASN A 169 17.16 2.16 -7.13
N GLN A 170 16.66 1.12 -7.78
CA GLN A 170 16.73 -0.26 -7.25
C GLN A 170 18.16 -0.83 -7.17
N PHE A 171 19.12 -0.33 -7.96
CA PHE A 171 20.51 -0.79 -7.92
C PHE A 171 21.24 -0.30 -6.66
N THR A 172 20.86 0.88 -6.15
CA THR A 172 21.44 1.45 -4.94
C THR A 172 20.54 1.27 -3.72
N ASN A 173 19.32 0.75 -3.90
CA ASN A 173 18.26 0.68 -2.89
C ASN A 173 17.96 2.05 -2.26
N ASP A 174 18.04 3.09 -3.06
CA ASP A 174 17.79 4.47 -2.67
C ASP A 174 16.39 4.85 -3.15
N PHE A 175 15.45 5.00 -2.20
CA PHE A 175 14.04 5.26 -2.48
C PHE A 175 13.53 6.42 -1.66
N ASP A 176 12.79 7.31 -2.31
CA ASP A 176 12.16 8.46 -1.68
C ASP A 176 10.99 8.08 -0.78
N LEU A 177 10.70 8.96 0.16
CA LEU A 177 9.51 8.87 0.99
C LEU A 177 8.26 9.14 0.15
N ARG A 178 7.27 8.24 0.23
CA ARG A 178 5.93 8.44 -0.33
C ARG A 178 4.96 8.85 0.77
N LEU A 179 4.23 9.96 0.57
CA LEU A 179 3.17 10.36 1.47
C LEU A 179 2.00 9.36 1.39
N ARG A 180 1.72 8.69 2.51
CA ARG A 180 0.56 7.79 2.64
C ARG A 180 -0.65 8.51 3.19
N HIS A 181 -0.47 9.17 4.32
CA HIS A 181 -1.52 9.91 5.01
C HIS A 181 -1.00 11.29 5.42
N ALA A 182 -1.82 12.31 5.25
CA ALA A 182 -1.67 13.64 5.82
C ALA A 182 -3.07 14.18 6.08
N ALA A 183 -3.61 13.92 7.27
CA ALA A 183 -5.00 14.19 7.60
C ALA A 183 -5.13 14.97 8.91
N ALA A 184 -6.12 15.86 8.94
CA ALA A 184 -6.59 16.54 10.15
C ALA A 184 -8.07 16.22 10.39
N GLU A 185 -8.42 16.00 11.66
CA GLU A 185 -9.78 15.72 12.11
C GLU A 185 -10.13 16.71 13.21
N LEU A 186 -11.34 17.30 13.15
CA LEU A 186 -11.91 18.16 14.18
C LEU A 186 -13.39 17.83 14.36
N GLY A 187 -13.72 17.13 15.42
CA GLY A 187 -15.06 16.59 15.60
C GLY A 187 -15.47 15.72 14.40
N PRO A 188 -16.57 16.04 13.69
CA PRO A 188 -17.02 15.26 12.54
C PRO A 188 -16.28 15.59 11.23
N LEU A 189 -15.52 16.68 11.18
CA LEU A 189 -14.81 17.10 9.97
C LEU A 189 -13.47 16.37 9.84
N LYS A 190 -13.19 15.82 8.65
CA LYS A 190 -11.92 15.21 8.29
C LYS A 190 -11.45 15.76 6.94
N ILE A 191 -10.22 16.26 6.90
CA ILE A 191 -9.61 16.86 5.70
C ILE A 191 -8.21 16.32 5.48
N GLY A 192 -7.75 16.29 4.23
CA GLY A 192 -6.40 15.88 3.85
C GLY A 192 -6.38 14.61 3.00
N GLN A 193 -5.21 13.96 2.91
CA GLN A 193 -5.03 12.70 2.20
C GLN A 193 -5.14 11.52 3.17
N PHE A 194 -6.03 10.59 2.88
CA PHE A 194 -6.27 9.39 3.68
C PHE A 194 -6.98 8.34 2.83
N TRP A 195 -7.23 7.15 3.39
CA TRP A 195 -8.03 6.14 2.69
C TRP A 195 -9.37 6.74 2.26
N SER A 196 -9.68 6.63 0.97
CA SER A 196 -10.99 7.01 0.43
C SER A 196 -12.13 6.45 1.27
N GLY A 197 -13.24 7.17 1.33
CA GLY A 197 -14.47 6.65 1.95
C GLY A 197 -15.02 5.42 1.25
N PHE A 198 -14.60 5.13 0.03
CA PHE A 198 -14.95 3.91 -0.70
C PHE A 198 -14.18 2.69 -0.21
N VAL A 199 -13.02 2.87 0.45
CA VAL A 199 -12.15 1.80 0.96
C VAL A 199 -12.56 1.33 2.36
N ASP A 200 -12.60 0.03 2.58
CA ASP A 200 -12.73 -0.61 3.90
C ASP A 200 -11.51 -1.45 4.25
N VAL A 201 -10.51 -0.83 4.86
CA VAL A 201 -9.27 -1.53 5.27
C VAL A 201 -9.50 -2.60 6.34
N PHE A 202 -10.63 -2.55 7.07
CA PHE A 202 -10.93 -3.54 8.11
C PHE A 202 -11.47 -4.84 7.54
N SER A 203 -11.91 -4.85 6.28
CA SER A 203 -12.32 -6.07 5.57
C SER A 203 -11.14 -6.82 4.93
N PHE A 204 -9.94 -6.21 4.83
CA PHE A 204 -8.81 -6.86 4.16
C PHE A 204 -8.32 -8.08 4.94
N PRO A 205 -8.21 -9.26 4.31
CA PRO A 205 -7.56 -10.42 4.92
C PRO A 205 -6.09 -10.12 5.23
N GLU A 206 -5.50 -10.84 6.17
CA GLU A 206 -4.07 -10.71 6.45
C GLU A 206 -3.27 -11.48 5.40
N THR A 207 -2.38 -10.78 4.70
CA THR A 207 -1.50 -11.30 3.65
C THR A 207 -0.05 -10.90 3.92
N ALA A 208 0.93 -11.68 3.42
CA ALA A 208 2.33 -11.29 3.43
C ALA A 208 2.63 -10.32 2.29
N ASP A 209 2.05 -10.57 1.12
CA ASP A 209 2.08 -9.62 0.01
C ASP A 209 1.21 -8.40 0.36
N PRO A 210 1.81 -7.20 0.37
CA PRO A 210 1.08 -5.97 0.66
C PRO A 210 0.06 -5.57 -0.43
N GLY A 211 0.08 -6.23 -1.58
CA GLY A 211 -0.94 -6.14 -2.61
C GLY A 211 -2.31 -6.63 -2.12
N GLY A 212 -2.31 -7.61 -1.24
CA GLY A 212 -3.55 -8.20 -0.72
C GLY A 212 -4.36 -8.93 -1.78
N PRO A 213 -5.66 -9.13 -1.58
CA PRO A 213 -6.53 -9.74 -2.58
C PRO A 213 -6.78 -8.78 -3.74
N LEU A 214 -7.06 -9.34 -4.92
CA LEU A 214 -7.64 -8.57 -6.02
C LEU A 214 -8.96 -7.94 -5.58
N ALA A 215 -9.40 -6.95 -6.32
CA ALA A 215 -10.68 -6.28 -6.07
C ALA A 215 -10.76 -5.58 -4.69
N ALA A 216 -9.66 -5.41 -4.00
CA ALA A 216 -9.60 -4.54 -2.83
C ALA A 216 -9.33 -3.09 -3.29
N PRO A 217 -10.24 -2.14 -3.04
CA PRO A 217 -9.94 -0.75 -3.32
C PRO A 217 -8.87 -0.25 -2.36
N VAL A 218 -7.80 0.38 -2.89
CA VAL A 218 -6.61 0.74 -2.09
C VAL A 218 -6.17 2.20 -2.28
N LEU A 219 -7.07 3.04 -2.78
CA LEU A 219 -6.79 4.44 -3.03
C LEU A 219 -6.75 5.26 -1.73
N ARG A 220 -5.68 6.02 -1.55
CA ARG A 220 -5.59 7.13 -0.60
C ARG A 220 -5.70 8.42 -1.38
N ASN A 221 -6.78 9.16 -1.13
CA ASN A 221 -7.12 10.33 -1.93
C ASN A 221 -7.25 11.58 -1.04
N PRO A 222 -6.79 12.76 -1.49
CA PRO A 222 -7.14 14.02 -0.85
C PRO A 222 -8.64 14.24 -0.86
N GLY A 223 -9.21 14.64 0.28
CA GLY A 223 -10.65 14.84 0.37
C GLY A 223 -11.08 15.64 1.61
N ILE A 224 -12.37 15.96 1.61
CA ILE A 224 -13.07 16.64 2.72
C ILE A 224 -14.30 15.80 3.05
N TYR A 225 -14.38 15.35 4.29
CA TYR A 225 -15.44 14.46 4.74
C TYR A 225 -16.14 15.00 5.99
N TYR A 226 -17.43 14.76 6.06
CA TYR A 226 -18.22 14.81 7.27
C TYR A 226 -18.52 13.38 7.72
N VAL A 227 -18.05 12.99 8.92
CA VAL A 227 -18.18 11.64 9.46
C VAL A 227 -18.86 11.69 10.82
N GLN A 228 -19.89 10.90 11.01
CA GLN A 228 -20.63 10.79 12.27
C GLN A 228 -20.59 9.35 12.80
N GLY A 229 -20.53 9.23 14.12
CA GLY A 229 -20.47 7.95 14.82
C GLY A 229 -19.11 7.68 15.43
N GLU A 230 -18.86 6.43 15.81
CA GLU A 230 -17.63 6.03 16.47
C GLU A 230 -16.56 5.71 15.41
N ARG A 231 -15.35 6.17 15.62
CA ARG A 231 -14.23 6.03 14.67
C ARG A 231 -13.93 4.56 14.29
N GLN A 232 -13.99 3.65 15.25
CA GLN A 232 -13.80 2.20 15.06
C GLN A 232 -15.08 1.42 15.36
N GLY A 233 -16.23 2.09 15.32
CA GLY A 233 -17.54 1.56 15.60
C GLY A 233 -18.51 1.74 14.44
N SER A 234 -19.79 1.81 14.76
CA SER A 234 -20.81 2.15 13.78
C SER A 234 -20.72 3.62 13.43
N ASN A 235 -20.57 3.92 12.15
CA ASN A 235 -20.43 5.28 11.64
C ASN A 235 -20.98 5.40 10.22
N TRP A 236 -21.13 6.63 9.77
CA TRP A 236 -21.43 6.95 8.39
C TRP A 236 -20.71 8.25 8.00
N GLY A 237 -20.49 8.45 6.73
CA GLY A 237 -19.87 9.67 6.23
C GLY A 237 -20.24 9.96 4.79
N ILE A 238 -20.08 11.23 4.45
CA ILE A 238 -20.16 11.72 3.09
C ILE A 238 -19.00 12.69 2.87
N GLY A 239 -18.44 12.68 1.67
CA GLY A 239 -17.32 13.55 1.33
C GLY A 239 -17.15 13.73 -0.15
N ILE A 240 -16.25 14.66 -0.44
CA ILE A 240 -15.73 14.89 -1.79
C ILE A 240 -14.24 14.58 -1.80
N GLU A 241 -13.78 14.02 -2.93
CA GLU A 241 -12.40 13.62 -3.15
C GLU A 241 -11.85 14.25 -4.43
N ASN A 242 -10.52 14.33 -4.50
CA ASN A 242 -9.84 14.72 -5.71
C ASN A 242 -10.24 13.79 -6.86
N PRO A 243 -10.73 14.33 -8.00
CA PRO A 243 -10.91 13.53 -9.20
C PRO A 243 -9.53 13.12 -9.71
N ALA A 244 -9.40 11.93 -10.24
CA ALA A 244 -8.15 11.41 -10.79
C ALA A 244 -8.48 10.31 -11.80
N ALA A 245 -9.42 10.59 -12.72
CA ALA A 245 -9.81 9.65 -13.76
C ALA A 245 -8.65 9.42 -14.74
N ASP A 246 -8.38 8.15 -15.04
CA ASP A 246 -7.38 7.75 -16.02
C ASP A 246 -8.07 7.36 -17.32
N LEU A 247 -8.05 8.28 -18.29
CA LEU A 247 -8.67 8.09 -19.59
C LEU A 247 -7.61 7.89 -20.67
N GLY A 248 -7.77 6.81 -21.43
CA GLY A 248 -6.97 6.55 -22.63
C GLY A 248 -7.72 6.89 -23.91
N GLY A 249 -7.24 6.42 -25.08
CA GLY A 249 -7.89 6.56 -26.37
C GLY A 249 -7.33 7.68 -27.22
N ASN A 250 -8.18 8.43 -27.91
CA ASN A 250 -7.77 9.42 -28.89
C ASN A 250 -7.13 10.67 -28.25
N GLU A 251 -5.82 10.84 -28.43
CA GLU A 251 -5.02 11.95 -27.90
C GLU A 251 -5.34 13.32 -28.53
N GLU A 252 -6.19 13.39 -29.56
CA GLU A 252 -6.65 14.68 -30.13
C GLU A 252 -7.62 15.38 -29.18
N PHE A 253 -8.28 14.64 -28.28
CA PHE A 253 -9.19 15.16 -27.28
C PHE A 253 -8.53 15.13 -25.90
N LEU A 254 -8.60 16.24 -25.19
CA LEU A 254 -7.97 16.38 -23.88
C LEU A 254 -8.89 15.86 -22.75
N ALA A 255 -8.41 14.90 -21.99
CA ALA A 255 -9.05 14.55 -20.74
C ALA A 255 -9.02 15.73 -19.76
N SER A 256 -10.09 15.96 -19.03
CA SER A 256 -10.18 17.04 -18.04
C SER A 256 -11.01 16.64 -16.82
N GLU A 257 -10.77 17.31 -15.72
CA GLU A 257 -11.46 17.07 -14.46
C GLU A 257 -12.12 18.37 -14.00
N SER A 258 -13.44 18.42 -13.94
CA SER A 258 -14.19 19.64 -13.60
C SER A 258 -15.12 19.50 -12.41
N ALA A 259 -15.28 18.30 -11.86
CA ALA A 259 -16.05 18.02 -10.66
C ALA A 259 -15.31 17.06 -9.73
N PRO A 260 -15.43 17.20 -8.40
CA PRO A 260 -14.85 16.23 -7.46
C PRO A 260 -15.60 14.89 -7.52
N ASN A 261 -14.91 13.81 -7.16
CA ASN A 261 -15.57 12.56 -6.83
C ASN A 261 -16.42 12.72 -5.57
N VAL A 262 -17.58 12.07 -5.52
CA VAL A 262 -18.47 12.09 -4.34
C VAL A 262 -18.54 10.69 -3.75
N VAL A 263 -18.29 10.59 -2.44
CA VAL A 263 -18.30 9.31 -1.73
C VAL A 263 -19.24 9.39 -0.54
N ALA A 264 -20.05 8.36 -0.34
CA ALA A 264 -20.85 8.17 0.87
C ALA A 264 -20.71 6.74 1.38
N PHE A 265 -20.67 6.55 2.70
CA PHE A 265 -20.57 5.23 3.30
C PHE A 265 -21.35 5.12 4.60
N ALA A 266 -21.71 3.88 4.96
CA ALA A 266 -22.25 3.54 6.27
C ALA A 266 -21.62 2.21 6.75
N GLN A 267 -21.23 2.15 8.02
CA GLN A 267 -20.64 0.99 8.66
C GLN A 267 -21.44 0.62 9.91
N LEU A 268 -21.76 -0.65 10.01
CA LEU A 268 -22.37 -1.25 11.19
C LEU A 268 -21.34 -2.12 11.91
N GLN A 269 -20.98 -1.76 13.15
CA GLN A 269 -20.10 -2.55 14.01
C GLN A 269 -20.92 -3.25 15.09
N ARG A 270 -20.67 -4.54 15.32
CA ARG A 270 -21.30 -5.38 16.35
C ARG A 270 -20.27 -6.35 16.93
N ASP A 271 -20.65 -7.09 17.96
CA ASP A 271 -19.79 -8.09 18.60
C ASP A 271 -19.36 -9.21 17.64
N TRP A 272 -20.17 -9.50 16.63
CA TRP A 272 -19.88 -10.50 15.61
C TRP A 272 -18.97 -10.00 14.48
N GLY A 273 -18.64 -8.70 14.43
CA GLY A 273 -17.82 -8.11 13.37
C GLY A 273 -18.44 -6.83 12.80
N HIS A 274 -18.12 -6.50 11.55
CA HIS A 274 -18.66 -5.31 10.88
C HIS A 274 -19.17 -5.62 9.47
N LEU A 275 -20.09 -4.77 9.03
CA LEU A 275 -20.53 -4.65 7.63
C LEU A 275 -20.42 -3.18 7.22
N ARG A 276 -19.98 -2.94 6.00
CA ARG A 276 -19.88 -1.62 5.40
C ARG A 276 -20.46 -1.63 3.99
N VAL A 277 -21.16 -0.54 3.66
CA VAL A 277 -21.59 -0.23 2.30
C VAL A 277 -21.06 1.16 1.96
N ALA A 278 -20.46 1.31 0.80
CA ALA A 278 -20.01 2.59 0.27
C ALA A 278 -20.48 2.77 -1.18
N GLY A 279 -20.78 4.01 -1.55
CA GLY A 279 -21.12 4.43 -2.90
C GLY A 279 -20.16 5.53 -3.35
N LEU A 280 -19.82 5.51 -4.63
CA LEU A 280 -18.92 6.45 -5.29
C LEU A 280 -19.59 6.97 -6.55
N GLY A 281 -19.46 8.28 -6.83
CA GLY A 281 -19.82 8.91 -8.10
C GLY A 281 -18.62 9.66 -8.63
N VAL A 282 -18.34 9.50 -9.92
CA VAL A 282 -17.20 10.12 -10.63
C VAL A 282 -17.69 10.80 -11.90
N GLN A 283 -16.93 11.76 -12.40
CA GLN A 283 -17.09 12.38 -13.70
C GLN A 283 -15.91 11.97 -14.58
N LEU A 284 -16.22 11.46 -15.77
CA LEU A 284 -15.27 11.18 -16.84
C LEU A 284 -15.49 12.22 -17.94
N LYS A 285 -14.44 12.92 -18.35
CA LYS A 285 -14.63 14.05 -19.24
C LYS A 285 -13.49 14.22 -20.24
N SER A 286 -13.86 14.39 -21.52
CA SER A 286 -13.01 14.97 -22.57
C SER A 286 -13.39 16.44 -22.79
N ASP A 287 -12.70 17.12 -23.68
CA ASP A 287 -13.09 18.47 -24.14
C ASP A 287 -14.31 18.47 -25.08
N ALA A 288 -14.71 17.30 -25.60
CA ALA A 288 -15.88 17.11 -26.45
C ALA A 288 -17.10 16.53 -25.72
N ASP A 289 -16.89 15.70 -24.68
CA ASP A 289 -17.96 14.96 -24.02
C ASP A 289 -17.79 14.86 -22.50
N THR A 290 -18.89 14.52 -21.79
CA THR A 290 -18.92 14.30 -20.35
C THR A 290 -19.78 13.09 -20.03
N ASP A 291 -19.18 12.07 -19.47
CA ASP A 291 -19.84 10.88 -18.93
C ASP A 291 -19.76 10.87 -17.40
N TYR A 292 -20.64 10.07 -16.76
CA TYR A 292 -20.70 9.90 -15.33
C TYR A 292 -20.67 8.43 -14.96
N GLY A 293 -19.64 8.07 -14.20
CA GLY A 293 -19.46 6.75 -13.65
C GLY A 293 -19.78 6.71 -12.16
N GLY A 294 -19.46 5.57 -11.57
CA GLY A 294 -19.58 5.36 -10.14
C GLY A 294 -19.64 3.90 -9.78
N GLY A 295 -19.72 3.61 -8.49
CA GLY A 295 -19.75 2.23 -8.03
C GLY A 295 -20.30 2.04 -6.63
N VAL A 296 -20.53 0.79 -6.29
CA VAL A 296 -20.96 0.33 -4.97
C VAL A 296 -19.96 -0.69 -4.47
N HIS A 297 -19.56 -0.55 -3.21
CA HIS A 297 -18.69 -1.47 -2.47
C HIS A 297 -19.42 -1.98 -1.24
N VAL A 298 -19.51 -3.29 -1.09
CA VAL A 298 -20.06 -3.97 0.08
C VAL A 298 -18.99 -4.85 0.69
N SER A 299 -18.67 -4.64 1.95
CA SER A 299 -17.55 -5.30 2.61
C SER A 299 -17.83 -5.62 4.07
N GLY A 300 -17.00 -6.47 4.65
CA GLY A 300 -17.13 -6.78 6.06
C GLY A 300 -16.14 -7.82 6.55
N ARG A 301 -16.15 -7.98 7.87
CA ARG A 301 -15.45 -9.06 8.57
C ARG A 301 -16.35 -9.63 9.64
N VAL A 302 -16.55 -10.94 9.63
CA VAL A 302 -17.43 -11.66 10.53
C VAL A 302 -16.63 -12.68 11.32
N GLN A 303 -16.76 -12.65 12.65
CA GLN A 303 -16.12 -13.63 13.52
C GLN A 303 -16.82 -15.00 13.40
N THR A 304 -16.04 -16.08 13.45
CA THR A 304 -16.50 -17.47 13.32
C THR A 304 -16.06 -18.31 14.52
N PRO A 305 -16.53 -17.99 15.76
CA PRO A 305 -16.08 -18.67 16.98
C PRO A 305 -16.37 -20.16 16.99
N PHE A 306 -17.39 -20.62 16.24
CA PHE A 306 -17.75 -22.02 16.08
C PHE A 306 -16.68 -22.87 15.37
N THR A 307 -15.64 -22.25 14.79
CA THR A 307 -14.51 -22.95 14.15
C THR A 307 -13.32 -23.19 15.08
N GLY A 308 -13.47 -22.95 16.39
CA GLY A 308 -12.49 -23.33 17.42
C GLY A 308 -11.76 -22.18 18.12
N SER A 309 -11.86 -20.94 17.62
CA SER A 309 -11.30 -19.75 18.26
C SER A 309 -12.22 -18.55 18.05
N GLU A 310 -12.39 -17.71 19.08
CA GLU A 310 -13.12 -16.44 18.96
C GLU A 310 -12.44 -15.42 18.03
N LYS A 311 -11.15 -15.63 17.72
CA LYS A 311 -10.37 -14.79 16.80
C LYS A 311 -10.56 -15.16 15.34
N ASN A 312 -11.08 -16.36 15.05
CA ASN A 312 -11.31 -16.82 13.68
C ASN A 312 -12.35 -15.94 13.01
N ASN A 313 -12.11 -15.60 11.75
CA ASN A 313 -12.99 -14.69 11.03
C ASN A 313 -13.01 -14.97 9.53
N ILE A 314 -14.10 -14.55 8.90
CA ILE A 314 -14.22 -14.42 7.45
C ILE A 314 -14.24 -12.93 7.13
N SER A 315 -13.41 -12.52 6.19
CA SER A 315 -13.40 -11.19 5.59
C SER A 315 -13.82 -11.29 4.13
N PHE A 316 -14.55 -10.29 3.64
CA PHE A 316 -15.05 -10.30 2.27
C PHE A 316 -15.30 -8.89 1.76
N ALA A 317 -15.29 -8.74 0.44
CA ALA A 317 -15.84 -7.59 -0.25
C ALA A 317 -16.32 -7.99 -1.64
N THR A 318 -17.27 -7.21 -2.14
CA THR A 318 -17.67 -7.19 -3.54
C THR A 318 -17.95 -5.76 -3.99
N GLN A 319 -17.62 -5.46 -5.22
CA GLN A 319 -17.88 -4.17 -5.83
C GLN A 319 -18.25 -4.34 -7.29
N PHE A 320 -19.05 -3.41 -7.75
CA PHE A 320 -19.37 -3.23 -9.17
C PHE A 320 -19.45 -1.73 -9.47
N GLY A 321 -19.14 -1.35 -10.70
CA GLY A 321 -19.19 0.03 -11.09
C GLY A 321 -18.66 0.26 -12.50
N ALA A 322 -18.62 1.53 -12.90
CA ALA A 322 -18.07 1.98 -14.17
C ALA A 322 -17.25 3.24 -13.97
N GLY A 323 -16.11 3.35 -14.66
CA GLY A 323 -15.24 4.51 -14.61
C GLY A 323 -14.52 4.71 -13.27
N ILE A 324 -14.24 3.66 -12.52
CA ILE A 324 -13.66 3.72 -11.17
C ILE A 324 -12.45 2.79 -10.98
N THR A 325 -11.84 2.31 -12.05
CA THR A 325 -10.71 1.39 -12.00
C THR A 325 -9.50 1.98 -11.29
N HIS A 326 -9.31 3.31 -11.31
CA HIS A 326 -8.23 3.98 -10.60
C HIS A 326 -8.29 3.82 -9.06
N TYR A 327 -9.45 3.48 -8.48
CA TYR A 327 -9.54 3.09 -7.06
C TYR A 327 -8.82 1.78 -6.78
N PHE A 328 -8.58 0.98 -7.81
CA PHE A 328 -7.90 -0.33 -7.79
C PHE A 328 -6.58 -0.32 -8.58
N SER A 329 -6.24 0.77 -9.25
CA SER A 329 -5.18 0.88 -10.25
C SER A 329 -3.79 0.50 -9.76
N SER A 330 -3.53 0.60 -8.45
CA SER A 330 -2.26 0.14 -7.87
C SER A 330 -1.98 -1.35 -8.12
N PHE A 331 -3.02 -2.11 -8.51
CA PHE A 331 -2.95 -3.55 -8.69
C PHE A 331 -3.50 -4.05 -10.02
N VAL A 332 -4.39 -3.30 -10.65
CA VAL A 332 -5.07 -3.74 -11.87
C VAL A 332 -4.49 -3.06 -13.13
N GLY A 333 -4.07 -1.80 -13.03
CA GLY A 333 -3.42 -1.08 -14.14
C GLY A 333 -4.34 -0.76 -15.31
N SER A 334 -5.66 -0.82 -15.12
CA SER A 334 -6.65 -0.58 -16.17
C SER A 334 -7.09 0.89 -16.19
N LEU A 335 -7.50 1.37 -17.36
CA LEU A 335 -8.05 2.72 -17.57
C LEU A 335 -9.50 2.79 -17.04
N ASP A 336 -9.91 3.97 -16.57
CA ASP A 336 -11.31 4.24 -16.18
C ASP A 336 -12.26 4.28 -17.39
N GLY A 337 -11.72 4.54 -18.57
CA GLY A 337 -12.47 4.59 -19.81
C GLY A 337 -11.60 5.01 -20.99
N LEU A 338 -12.21 5.06 -22.16
CA LEU A 338 -11.57 5.47 -23.41
C LEU A 338 -12.29 6.65 -24.02
N ILE A 339 -11.53 7.51 -24.70
CA ILE A 339 -12.01 8.60 -25.55
C ILE A 339 -12.01 8.07 -26.99
N GLY A 340 -13.18 8.00 -27.61
CA GLY A 340 -13.37 7.54 -28.97
C GLY A 340 -12.84 8.51 -30.03
N GLU A 341 -12.95 8.12 -31.32
CA GLU A 341 -12.50 8.94 -32.44
C GLU A 341 -13.27 10.28 -32.60
N ASP A 342 -14.48 10.34 -32.07
CA ASP A 342 -15.38 11.53 -32.07
C ASP A 342 -15.32 12.33 -30.78
N GLY A 343 -14.49 11.89 -29.81
CA GLY A 343 -14.32 12.50 -28.50
C GLY A 343 -15.32 12.05 -27.44
N GLU A 344 -16.27 11.14 -27.77
CA GLU A 344 -17.15 10.52 -26.78
C GLU A 344 -16.34 9.71 -25.77
N VAL A 345 -16.77 9.75 -24.51
CA VAL A 345 -16.13 9.01 -23.40
C VAL A 345 -16.96 7.77 -23.10
N GLU A 346 -16.34 6.59 -23.14
CA GLU A 346 -16.93 5.33 -22.74
C GLU A 346 -16.19 4.77 -21.54
N SER A 347 -16.93 4.49 -20.46
CA SER A 347 -16.36 4.03 -19.19
C SER A 347 -16.08 2.53 -19.17
N THR A 348 -14.98 2.09 -18.57
CA THR A 348 -14.70 0.69 -18.26
C THR A 348 -15.62 0.22 -17.13
N GLU A 349 -16.39 -0.84 -17.35
CA GLU A 349 -17.19 -1.48 -16.30
C GLU A 349 -16.37 -2.49 -15.53
N LEU A 350 -16.69 -2.67 -14.25
CA LEU A 350 -15.97 -3.61 -13.40
C LEU A 350 -16.89 -4.37 -12.44
N LEU A 351 -16.54 -5.64 -12.24
CA LEU A 351 -17.04 -6.49 -11.17
C LEU A 351 -15.87 -7.15 -10.48
N GLY A 352 -15.85 -7.13 -9.15
CA GLY A 352 -14.81 -7.82 -8.42
C GLY A 352 -15.26 -8.26 -7.04
N ALA A 353 -14.60 -9.28 -6.52
CA ALA A 353 -14.84 -9.74 -5.15
C ALA A 353 -13.64 -10.47 -4.57
N PHE A 354 -13.58 -10.47 -3.24
CA PHE A 354 -12.69 -11.36 -2.50
C PHE A 354 -13.38 -11.96 -1.28
N VAL A 355 -12.86 -13.09 -0.84
CA VAL A 355 -13.17 -13.72 0.43
C VAL A 355 -11.88 -14.27 1.06
N GLY A 356 -11.72 -14.07 2.36
CA GLY A 356 -10.61 -14.61 3.14
C GLY A 356 -11.12 -15.27 4.41
N TYR A 357 -10.58 -16.45 4.76
CA TYR A 357 -10.81 -17.09 6.05
C TYR A 357 -9.52 -17.14 6.84
N GLN A 358 -9.52 -16.52 8.03
CA GLN A 358 -8.40 -16.54 8.96
C GLN A 358 -8.65 -17.52 10.10
N HIS A 359 -7.72 -18.43 10.31
CA HIS A 359 -7.72 -19.41 11.38
C HIS A 359 -6.59 -19.21 12.36
N PHE A 360 -6.89 -19.09 13.64
CA PHE A 360 -5.92 -19.02 14.73
C PHE A 360 -5.69 -20.42 15.31
N TRP A 361 -4.55 -21.01 14.99
CA TRP A 361 -4.09 -22.30 15.56
C TRP A 361 -3.75 -22.18 17.04
N THR A 362 -3.15 -21.04 17.39
CA THR A 362 -2.80 -20.65 18.76
C THR A 362 -2.83 -19.11 18.84
N ASP A 363 -2.52 -18.53 19.99
CA ASP A 363 -2.37 -17.07 20.11
C ASP A 363 -1.23 -16.49 19.27
N ARG A 364 -0.26 -17.32 18.85
CA ARG A 364 0.93 -16.91 18.10
C ARG A 364 0.93 -17.35 16.64
N TRP A 365 0.21 -18.42 16.31
CA TRP A 365 0.17 -18.99 14.97
C TRP A 365 -1.20 -18.82 14.34
N ARG A 366 -1.25 -18.34 13.12
CA ARG A 366 -2.47 -18.18 12.34
C ARG A 366 -2.19 -18.34 10.87
N SER A 367 -3.21 -18.72 10.13
CA SER A 367 -3.19 -18.86 8.68
C SER A 367 -4.38 -18.16 8.08
N THR A 368 -4.21 -17.62 6.87
CA THR A 368 -5.30 -17.06 6.07
C THR A 368 -5.29 -17.71 4.70
N VAL A 369 -6.45 -18.17 4.25
CA VAL A 369 -6.69 -18.54 2.86
C VAL A 369 -7.55 -17.45 2.22
N THR A 370 -7.18 -17.03 1.00
CA THR A 370 -7.88 -15.96 0.29
C THR A 370 -8.12 -16.37 -1.15
N ALA A 371 -9.30 -16.05 -1.66
CA ALA A 371 -9.65 -16.15 -3.08
C ALA A 371 -10.24 -14.83 -3.53
N SER A 372 -9.88 -14.37 -4.72
CA SER A 372 -10.35 -13.11 -5.29
C SER A 372 -10.35 -13.14 -6.80
N PHE A 373 -11.22 -12.36 -7.40
CA PHE A 373 -11.28 -12.17 -8.84
C PHE A 373 -11.61 -10.73 -9.20
N PHE A 374 -11.32 -10.38 -10.44
CA PHE A 374 -11.62 -9.10 -11.04
C PHE A 374 -12.00 -9.33 -12.51
N ASP A 375 -13.05 -8.68 -12.97
CA ASP A 375 -13.63 -8.80 -14.31
C ASP A 375 -13.92 -7.38 -14.83
N LEU A 376 -13.43 -7.03 -16.02
CA LEU A 376 -13.57 -5.74 -16.64
C LEU A 376 -14.25 -5.88 -17.99
N ASP A 377 -15.30 -5.12 -18.22
CA ASP A 377 -15.86 -4.93 -19.56
C ASP A 377 -15.23 -3.65 -20.15
N GLN A 378 -14.28 -3.87 -21.07
CA GLN A 378 -13.50 -2.80 -21.67
C GLN A 378 -14.31 -2.07 -22.75
N PRO A 379 -14.18 -0.73 -22.87
CA PRO A 379 -14.81 0.04 -23.93
C PRO A 379 -14.44 -0.46 -25.32
N PHE A 380 -15.35 -0.23 -26.28
CA PHE A 380 -15.07 -0.57 -27.68
C PHE A 380 -13.84 0.18 -28.21
N GLY A 381 -12.91 -0.56 -28.82
CA GLY A 381 -11.64 -0.02 -29.31
C GLY A 381 -10.50 -0.08 -28.29
N ALA A 382 -10.69 -0.72 -27.16
CA ALA A 382 -9.60 -1.04 -26.23
C ALA A 382 -8.50 -1.84 -26.95
N ASP A 383 -7.26 -1.67 -26.47
CA ASP A 383 -6.14 -2.49 -26.97
C ASP A 383 -6.46 -3.98 -26.73
N PRO A 384 -6.31 -4.86 -27.73
CA PRO A 384 -6.53 -6.29 -27.57
C PRO A 384 -5.76 -6.93 -26.41
N LEU A 385 -4.59 -6.39 -26.03
CA LEU A 385 -3.79 -6.80 -24.90
C LEU A 385 -4.17 -6.10 -23.59
N SER A 386 -5.24 -5.27 -23.60
CA SER A 386 -5.78 -4.73 -22.35
C SER A 386 -6.28 -5.85 -21.44
N PHE A 387 -6.08 -5.64 -20.17
CA PHE A 387 -6.52 -6.54 -19.11
C PHE A 387 -8.05 -6.70 -19.11
N ASP A 388 -8.54 -7.92 -19.09
CA ASP A 388 -9.96 -8.28 -19.10
C ASP A 388 -10.36 -8.87 -17.75
N ASN A 389 -9.74 -9.97 -17.33
CA ASN A 389 -10.03 -10.58 -16.04
C ASN A 389 -8.77 -11.10 -15.34
N ALA A 390 -8.86 -11.28 -14.02
CA ALA A 390 -7.83 -11.95 -13.24
C ALA A 390 -8.41 -12.70 -12.06
N GLU A 391 -7.72 -13.76 -11.66
CA GLU A 391 -7.97 -14.50 -10.44
C GLU A 391 -6.73 -14.54 -9.57
N ARG A 392 -6.95 -14.56 -8.25
CA ARG A 392 -5.87 -14.74 -7.28
C ARG A 392 -6.32 -15.64 -6.16
N PHE A 393 -5.47 -16.59 -5.84
CA PHE A 393 -5.61 -17.46 -4.69
C PHE A 393 -4.34 -17.40 -3.84
N SER A 394 -4.49 -17.25 -2.51
CA SER A 394 -3.34 -17.27 -1.60
C SER A 394 -3.60 -18.07 -0.32
N LEU A 395 -2.50 -18.57 0.24
CA LEU A 395 -2.47 -19.27 1.53
C LEU A 395 -1.21 -18.88 2.28
N ASN A 396 -1.37 -18.50 3.55
CA ASN A 396 -0.25 -18.08 4.38
C ASN A 396 -0.18 -18.78 5.73
N LEU A 397 0.97 -18.59 6.39
CA LEU A 397 1.20 -18.92 7.79
C LEU A 397 1.95 -17.78 8.46
N PHE A 398 1.38 -17.22 9.52
CA PHE A 398 1.97 -16.17 10.32
C PHE A 398 2.36 -16.65 11.71
N TYR A 399 3.47 -16.13 12.21
CA TYR A 399 3.99 -16.35 13.54
C TYR A 399 4.33 -15.04 14.24
N THR A 400 3.72 -14.79 15.40
CA THR A 400 3.97 -13.61 16.24
C THR A 400 4.56 -14.07 17.58
N PRO A 401 5.90 -14.21 17.69
CA PRO A 401 6.56 -14.70 18.90
C PRO A 401 6.36 -13.80 20.11
N ILE A 402 6.36 -12.48 19.87
CA ILE A 402 6.16 -11.41 20.86
C ILE A 402 5.34 -10.28 20.23
N ASP A 403 4.72 -9.46 21.07
CA ASP A 403 4.03 -8.26 20.61
C ASP A 403 4.99 -7.34 19.82
N GLY A 404 4.56 -6.89 18.64
CA GLY A 404 5.35 -6.04 17.76
C GLY A 404 6.35 -6.77 16.86
N ALA A 405 6.45 -8.10 16.89
CA ALA A 405 7.26 -8.85 15.93
C ALA A 405 6.42 -9.94 15.26
N THR A 406 6.33 -9.90 13.92
CA THR A 406 5.55 -10.85 13.13
C THR A 406 6.37 -11.35 11.94
N PHE A 407 6.29 -12.64 11.67
CA PHE A 407 6.88 -13.29 10.52
C PHE A 407 5.78 -14.01 9.75
N GLY A 408 5.83 -13.97 8.42
CA GLY A 408 4.85 -14.62 7.55
C GLY A 408 5.51 -15.29 6.36
N LEU A 409 4.88 -16.36 5.89
CA LEU A 409 5.18 -17.01 4.62
C LEU A 409 3.87 -17.19 3.88
N GLU A 410 3.81 -16.82 2.60
CA GLU A 410 2.62 -16.90 1.75
C GLU A 410 2.98 -17.50 0.40
N GLY A 411 2.12 -18.40 -0.08
CA GLY A 411 2.08 -18.85 -1.45
C GLY A 411 0.91 -18.20 -2.18
N ILE A 412 1.14 -17.65 -3.36
CA ILE A 412 0.19 -16.88 -4.15
C ILE A 412 0.19 -17.44 -5.56
N TYR A 413 -0.97 -17.77 -6.08
CA TYR A 413 -1.22 -18.04 -7.49
C TYR A 413 -2.01 -16.88 -8.07
N ASN A 414 -1.58 -16.39 -9.22
CA ASN A 414 -2.27 -15.39 -10.02
C ASN A 414 -2.46 -15.90 -11.43
N SER A 415 -3.59 -15.54 -12.05
CA SER A 415 -3.81 -15.65 -13.48
C SER A 415 -4.42 -14.37 -14.02
N LEU A 416 -4.23 -14.12 -15.30
CA LEU A 416 -4.87 -13.03 -16.02
C LEU A 416 -5.28 -13.48 -17.41
N GLU A 417 -6.27 -12.79 -17.99
CA GLU A 417 -6.66 -12.89 -19.37
C GLU A 417 -6.81 -11.48 -19.96
N THR A 418 -6.51 -11.33 -21.22
CA THR A 418 -6.65 -10.08 -21.98
C THR A 418 -7.85 -10.14 -22.92
N VAL A 419 -8.26 -8.98 -23.45
CA VAL A 419 -9.43 -8.84 -24.34
C VAL A 419 -9.34 -9.75 -25.57
N ASP A 420 -8.17 -10.03 -26.11
CA ASP A 420 -7.98 -10.96 -27.24
C ASP A 420 -7.94 -12.44 -26.84
N GLY A 421 -8.08 -12.75 -25.53
CA GLY A 421 -8.04 -14.10 -24.99
C GLY A 421 -6.63 -14.65 -24.80
N SER A 422 -5.60 -13.81 -24.85
CA SER A 422 -4.25 -14.20 -24.40
C SER A 422 -4.24 -14.29 -22.89
N ASP A 423 -3.57 -15.27 -22.33
CA ASP A 423 -3.55 -15.53 -20.89
C ASP A 423 -2.11 -15.61 -20.35
N GLY A 424 -2.00 -15.55 -19.03
CA GLY A 424 -0.76 -15.72 -18.31
C GLY A 424 -1.02 -16.11 -16.87
N GLU A 425 -0.10 -16.88 -16.30
CA GLU A 425 -0.19 -17.29 -14.90
C GLU A 425 1.16 -17.19 -14.20
N GLY A 426 1.15 -17.11 -12.86
CA GLY A 426 2.39 -17.08 -12.10
C GLY A 426 2.19 -17.40 -10.64
N VAL A 427 3.23 -17.98 -10.04
CA VAL A 427 3.27 -18.30 -8.61
C VAL A 427 4.30 -17.41 -7.92
N ARG A 428 3.90 -16.80 -6.82
CA ARG A 428 4.80 -16.08 -5.90
C ARG A 428 4.88 -16.80 -4.58
N ILE A 429 6.09 -16.92 -4.04
CA ILE A 429 6.33 -17.28 -2.64
C ILE A 429 6.88 -16.03 -1.96
N GLU A 430 6.20 -15.57 -0.93
CA GLU A 430 6.60 -14.36 -0.21
C GLU A 430 6.83 -14.61 1.26
N PHE A 431 7.96 -14.13 1.77
CA PHE A 431 8.28 -14.04 3.19
C PHE A 431 8.20 -12.59 3.64
N VAL A 432 7.63 -12.37 4.82
CA VAL A 432 7.61 -11.06 5.50
C VAL A 432 8.17 -11.17 6.91
N GLY A 433 9.05 -10.24 7.27
CA GLY A 433 9.48 -9.98 8.65
C GLY A 433 9.12 -8.55 9.02
N ARG A 434 8.32 -8.34 10.08
CA ARG A 434 7.80 -7.05 10.49
C ARG A 434 8.02 -6.80 11.97
N PHE A 435 8.46 -5.57 12.29
CA PHE A 435 8.67 -5.09 13.65
C PHE A 435 7.99 -3.73 13.83
N ASP A 436 6.97 -3.67 14.71
CA ASP A 436 6.21 -2.46 15.02
C ASP A 436 6.80 -1.72 16.24
N PHE A 437 6.86 -0.38 16.20
CA PHE A 437 7.37 0.46 17.30
C PHE A 437 6.47 1.66 17.60
#